data_ead1910f11d397b0d78f8c5054780c9a
#
_entry.id   ead1910f11d397b0d78f8c5054780c9a
#
_cell.length_a   1.000
_cell.length_b   1.000
_cell.length_c   1.000
_cell.angle_alpha   90.00
_cell.angle_beta   90.00
_cell.angle_gamma   90.00
#
_symmetry.space_group_name_H-M   'P 1'
#
loop_
_entity.id
_entity.type
_entity.pdbx_description
1 polymer ?
#
loop_
_entity_poly.entity_id
_entity_poly.type
_entity_poly.pdbx_seq_one_letter_code
_entity_poly.pdbx_strand_id
1 'polypeptide(L)'
;QINQATKQLIHATGGVDSFFYGQSWIFGTLMAVLVGVIIIGGIKSIAKVTDKVVPLMVGVYVLSALVVLGVNFSHIPNAFGQIFNGAFNSGAMYGGIIGVMIQGFKRAAFSNEAGIGSASIAHSAAKTEEPISEGMVSLLEPFIDTVVICTMTALVIVISGYGGDGAALAHSLADSGELKAIELTSAAFSQTISWFPIVLSVSVILFALSTMLSWSYYGLKSWTYIFGESKVADISYKVLFCAFVIIGSAISAKSVFGFGDAMIFAMCFPNVLGLYLLAPEVKSDLKDYLKRVKSGEIVQYKK
;
A
#
# COMPACT_ATOMS: atom_id res chain seq x y z
N GLN A 1 -8.33 3.29 -1.07
CA GLN A 1 -8.16 2.03 -1.81
C GLN A 1 -9.33 1.79 -2.76
N ILE A 2 -10.56 1.77 -2.29
CA ILE A 2 -11.75 1.50 -3.13
C ILE A 2 -11.86 2.46 -4.33
N ASN A 3 -11.51 3.74 -4.17
CA ASN A 3 -11.53 4.71 -5.24
C ASN A 3 -10.63 4.31 -6.42
N GLN A 4 -9.41 3.87 -6.14
CA GLN A 4 -8.45 3.42 -7.16
C GLN A 4 -8.90 2.12 -7.83
N ALA A 5 -9.42 1.16 -7.05
CA ALA A 5 -9.97 -0.08 -7.58
C ALA A 5 -11.16 0.19 -8.52
N THR A 6 -12.05 1.10 -8.15
CA THR A 6 -13.20 1.50 -8.99
C THR A 6 -12.73 2.11 -10.31
N LYS A 7 -11.74 3.01 -10.27
CA LYS A 7 -11.21 3.64 -11.48
C LYS A 7 -10.52 2.66 -12.40
N GLN A 8 -9.72 1.77 -11.83
CA GLN A 8 -9.08 0.72 -12.62
C GLN A 8 -10.10 -0.24 -13.24
N LEU A 9 -11.17 -0.58 -12.52
CA LEU A 9 -12.26 -1.40 -13.08
C LEU A 9 -12.94 -0.67 -14.24
N ILE A 10 -13.28 0.61 -14.09
CA ILE A 10 -13.87 1.43 -15.15
C ILE A 10 -12.93 1.45 -16.37
N HIS A 11 -11.66 1.71 -16.17
CA HIS A 11 -10.66 1.75 -17.25
C HIS A 11 -10.58 0.41 -17.99
N ALA A 12 -10.53 -0.71 -17.27
CA ALA A 12 -10.42 -2.04 -17.86
C ALA A 12 -11.72 -2.53 -18.55
N THR A 13 -12.87 -1.95 -18.21
CA THR A 13 -14.18 -2.35 -18.75
C THR A 13 -14.73 -1.39 -19.81
N GLY A 14 -13.88 -0.54 -20.38
CA GLY A 14 -14.24 0.34 -21.50
C GLY A 14 -14.20 1.84 -21.22
N GLY A 15 -13.68 2.27 -20.08
CA GLY A 15 -13.56 3.69 -19.75
C GLY A 15 -14.92 4.37 -19.62
N VAL A 16 -15.20 5.34 -20.47
CA VAL A 16 -16.49 6.08 -20.50
C VAL A 16 -17.68 5.21 -20.92
N ASP A 17 -17.44 4.12 -21.65
CA ASP A 17 -18.47 3.15 -22.07
C ASP A 17 -18.71 2.04 -21.03
N SER A 18 -17.96 2.06 -19.93
CA SER A 18 -18.14 1.10 -18.85
C SER A 18 -19.50 1.26 -18.15
N PHE A 19 -20.16 0.16 -17.84
CA PHE A 19 -21.37 0.15 -17.01
C PHE A 19 -21.18 0.88 -15.66
N PHE A 20 -19.98 0.84 -15.11
CA PHE A 20 -19.66 1.48 -13.83
C PHE A 20 -19.36 2.96 -13.96
N TYR A 21 -19.22 3.50 -15.18
CA TYR A 21 -19.00 4.94 -15.39
C TYR A 21 -20.24 5.72 -14.94
N GLY A 22 -20.05 6.67 -14.03
CA GLY A 22 -21.15 7.41 -13.40
C GLY A 22 -21.93 6.62 -12.32
N GLN A 23 -21.71 5.31 -12.20
CA GLN A 23 -22.37 4.43 -11.22
C GLN A 23 -21.38 3.73 -10.31
N SER A 24 -20.28 4.39 -9.97
CA SER A 24 -19.19 3.86 -9.14
C SER A 24 -19.67 3.31 -7.79
N TRP A 25 -20.75 3.85 -7.25
CA TRP A 25 -21.36 3.41 -6.00
C TRP A 25 -21.83 1.96 -6.03
N ILE A 26 -22.19 1.42 -7.22
CA ILE A 26 -22.60 0.01 -7.36
C ILE A 26 -21.43 -0.90 -7.01
N PHE A 27 -20.25 -0.65 -7.61
CA PHE A 27 -19.04 -1.40 -7.27
C PHE A 27 -18.64 -1.19 -5.80
N GLY A 28 -18.74 0.04 -5.30
CA GLY A 28 -18.52 0.35 -3.89
C GLY A 28 -19.42 -0.44 -2.95
N THR A 29 -20.70 -0.61 -3.32
CA THR A 29 -21.66 -1.42 -2.55
C THR A 29 -21.30 -2.90 -2.57
N LEU A 30 -20.96 -3.45 -3.73
CA LEU A 30 -20.51 -4.85 -3.84
C LEU A 30 -19.29 -5.12 -2.96
N MET A 31 -18.29 -4.21 -3.00
CA MET A 31 -17.11 -4.32 -2.17
C MET A 31 -17.41 -4.11 -0.68
N ALA A 32 -18.32 -3.21 -0.32
CA ALA A 32 -18.75 -3.01 1.06
C ALA A 32 -19.44 -4.25 1.64
N VAL A 33 -20.28 -4.94 0.86
CA VAL A 33 -20.90 -6.21 1.27
C VAL A 33 -19.83 -7.29 1.45
N LEU A 34 -18.91 -7.43 0.49
CA LEU A 34 -17.82 -8.40 0.59
C LEU A 34 -16.93 -8.17 1.83
N VAL A 35 -16.49 -6.93 2.02
CA VAL A 35 -15.71 -6.53 3.19
C VAL A 35 -16.51 -6.76 4.47
N GLY A 36 -17.78 -6.35 4.50
CA GLY A 36 -18.68 -6.50 5.64
C GLY A 36 -18.80 -7.95 6.10
N VAL A 37 -19.05 -8.88 5.17
CA VAL A 37 -19.12 -10.33 5.48
C VAL A 37 -17.82 -10.84 6.11
N ILE A 38 -16.67 -10.40 5.61
CA ILE A 38 -15.36 -10.85 6.12
C ILE A 38 -15.06 -10.25 7.50
N ILE A 39 -15.30 -8.95 7.69
CA ILE A 39 -14.97 -8.26 8.96
C ILE A 39 -15.89 -8.66 10.12
N ILE A 40 -17.10 -9.18 9.86
CA ILE A 40 -17.96 -9.74 10.90
C ILE A 40 -17.25 -10.89 11.64
N GLY A 41 -16.49 -11.72 10.92
CA GLY A 41 -15.72 -12.82 11.50
C GLY A 41 -14.47 -12.39 12.29
N GLY A 42 -14.17 -11.08 12.35
CA GLY A 42 -13.04 -10.51 13.08
C GLY A 42 -11.68 -10.90 12.49
N ILE A 43 -10.61 -10.70 13.30
CA ILE A 43 -9.21 -10.88 12.86
C ILE A 43 -8.93 -12.28 12.26
N LYS A 44 -9.55 -13.34 12.78
CA LYS A 44 -9.35 -14.69 12.26
C LYS A 44 -9.88 -14.86 10.83
N SER A 45 -11.02 -14.24 10.52
CA SER A 45 -11.60 -14.25 9.18
C SER A 45 -10.77 -13.41 8.23
N ILE A 46 -10.33 -12.23 8.66
CA ILE A 46 -9.45 -11.34 7.90
C ILE A 46 -8.15 -12.08 7.55
N ALA A 47 -7.45 -12.63 8.55
CA ALA A 47 -6.21 -13.36 8.35
C ALA A 47 -6.37 -14.53 7.37
N LYS A 48 -7.45 -15.33 7.48
CA LYS A 48 -7.71 -16.45 6.56
C LYS A 48 -7.88 -16.04 5.11
N VAL A 49 -8.45 -14.87 4.87
CA VAL A 49 -8.63 -14.33 3.51
C VAL A 49 -7.33 -13.73 2.98
N THR A 50 -6.67 -12.89 3.78
CA THR A 50 -5.43 -12.22 3.39
C THR A 50 -4.28 -13.20 3.16
N ASP A 51 -4.17 -14.24 3.97
CA ASP A 51 -3.17 -15.32 3.82
C ASP A 51 -3.17 -15.99 2.44
N LYS A 52 -4.33 -16.04 1.78
CA LYS A 52 -4.47 -16.60 0.44
C LYS A 52 -4.37 -15.55 -0.66
N VAL A 53 -5.03 -14.41 -0.45
CA VAL A 53 -5.16 -13.35 -1.45
C VAL A 53 -3.84 -12.63 -1.67
N VAL A 54 -3.12 -12.30 -0.58
CA VAL A 54 -1.89 -11.49 -0.67
C VAL A 54 -0.76 -12.21 -1.42
N PRO A 55 -0.40 -13.47 -1.11
CA PRO A 55 0.65 -14.16 -1.88
C PRO A 55 0.31 -14.32 -3.37
N LEU A 56 -0.97 -14.58 -3.68
CA LEU A 56 -1.40 -14.72 -5.07
C LEU A 56 -1.22 -13.41 -5.84
N MET A 57 -1.73 -12.29 -5.31
CA MET A 57 -1.66 -11.00 -6.00
C MET A 57 -0.22 -10.50 -6.12
N VAL A 58 0.59 -10.62 -5.04
CA VAL A 58 2.01 -10.23 -5.05
C VAL A 58 2.79 -11.10 -6.03
N GLY A 59 2.55 -12.41 -6.02
CA GLY A 59 3.20 -13.35 -6.96
C GLY A 59 2.94 -12.99 -8.41
N VAL A 60 1.68 -12.74 -8.77
CA VAL A 60 1.31 -12.34 -10.14
C VAL A 60 1.96 -11.01 -10.51
N TYR A 61 1.93 -10.03 -9.63
CA TYR A 61 2.52 -8.71 -9.87
C TYR A 61 4.04 -8.79 -10.06
N VAL A 62 4.74 -9.45 -9.14
CA VAL A 62 6.20 -9.60 -9.17
C VAL A 62 6.65 -10.37 -10.41
N LEU A 63 5.98 -11.48 -10.74
CA LEU A 63 6.31 -12.25 -11.94
C LEU A 63 6.13 -11.41 -13.21
N SER A 64 5.05 -10.62 -13.30
CA SER A 64 4.83 -9.73 -14.43
C SER A 64 5.90 -8.64 -14.53
N ALA A 65 6.28 -8.04 -13.42
CA ALA A 65 7.35 -7.05 -13.37
C ALA A 65 8.70 -7.67 -13.79
N LEU A 66 9.00 -8.87 -13.33
CA LEU A 66 10.22 -9.61 -13.73
C LEU A 66 10.23 -9.93 -15.23
N VAL A 67 9.09 -10.26 -15.83
CA VAL A 67 8.98 -10.47 -17.29
C VAL A 67 9.29 -9.17 -18.03
N VAL A 68 8.68 -8.04 -17.63
CA VAL A 68 8.95 -6.74 -18.27
C VAL A 68 10.42 -6.35 -18.14
N LEU A 69 10.99 -6.48 -16.96
CA LEU A 69 12.41 -6.17 -16.71
C LEU A 69 13.34 -7.14 -17.45
N GLY A 70 12.99 -8.42 -17.53
CA GLY A 70 13.77 -9.42 -18.25
C GLY A 70 13.83 -9.17 -19.75
N VAL A 71 12.68 -8.87 -20.37
CA VAL A 71 12.59 -8.51 -21.80
C VAL A 71 13.39 -7.24 -22.10
N ASN A 72 13.40 -6.28 -21.18
CA ASN A 72 14.04 -4.97 -21.31
C ASN A 72 15.35 -4.87 -20.51
N PHE A 73 16.04 -5.98 -20.26
CA PHE A 73 17.19 -6.03 -19.36
C PHE A 73 18.30 -5.03 -19.72
N SER A 74 18.55 -4.84 -21.02
CA SER A 74 19.56 -3.87 -21.52
C SER A 74 19.24 -2.41 -21.18
N HIS A 75 17.97 -2.07 -20.90
CA HIS A 75 17.55 -0.71 -20.57
C HIS A 75 17.60 -0.40 -19.07
N ILE A 76 17.78 -1.41 -18.22
CA ILE A 76 17.82 -1.24 -16.75
C ILE A 76 18.91 -0.24 -16.29
N PRO A 77 20.18 -0.32 -16.78
CA PRO A 77 21.20 0.64 -16.37
C PRO A 77 20.86 2.09 -16.76
N ASN A 78 20.27 2.27 -17.96
CA ASN A 78 19.82 3.58 -18.42
C ASN A 78 18.66 4.11 -17.56
N ALA A 79 17.70 3.27 -17.18
CA ALA A 79 16.60 3.65 -16.32
C ALA A 79 17.09 4.13 -14.95
N PHE A 80 18.05 3.46 -14.34
CA PHE A 80 18.69 3.96 -13.12
C PHE A 80 19.38 5.31 -13.37
N GLY A 81 20.10 5.45 -14.48
CA GLY A 81 20.73 6.73 -14.87
C GLY A 81 19.71 7.86 -14.97
N GLN A 82 18.56 7.61 -15.59
CA GLN A 82 17.46 8.59 -15.70
C GLN A 82 16.89 8.97 -14.33
N ILE A 83 16.67 8.00 -13.44
CA ILE A 83 16.18 8.24 -12.08
C ILE A 83 17.16 9.15 -11.31
N PHE A 84 18.45 8.82 -11.32
CA PHE A 84 19.48 9.61 -10.63
C PHE A 84 19.64 11.00 -11.26
N ASN A 85 19.72 11.09 -12.58
CA ASN A 85 19.82 12.37 -13.28
C ASN A 85 18.58 13.23 -13.02
N GLY A 86 17.37 12.67 -13.05
CA GLY A 86 16.14 13.40 -12.74
C GLY A 86 16.11 13.92 -11.29
N ALA A 87 16.66 13.15 -10.33
CA ALA A 87 16.70 13.55 -8.93
C ALA A 87 17.71 14.67 -8.64
N PHE A 88 18.85 14.71 -9.37
CA PHE A 88 19.97 15.60 -9.07
C PHE A 88 20.28 16.62 -10.18
N ASN A 89 19.45 16.77 -11.19
CA ASN A 89 19.64 17.75 -12.24
C ASN A 89 19.40 19.17 -11.73
N SER A 90 20.24 20.13 -12.18
CA SER A 90 20.23 21.52 -11.75
C SER A 90 18.90 22.27 -12.07
N GLY A 91 18.18 21.89 -13.11
CA GLY A 91 16.85 22.41 -13.42
C GLY A 91 15.78 21.95 -12.42
N ALA A 92 16.00 20.82 -11.76
CA ALA A 92 15.16 20.27 -10.70
C ALA A 92 15.51 20.86 -9.30
N MET A 93 16.62 21.58 -9.16
CA MET A 93 17.20 21.93 -7.85
C MET A 93 16.33 22.83 -6.98
N TYR A 94 15.45 23.67 -7.53
CA TYR A 94 14.61 24.56 -6.72
C TYR A 94 13.19 24.07 -6.46
N GLY A 95 12.67 23.14 -7.23
CA GLY A 95 11.37 22.47 -7.01
C GLY A 95 11.50 20.95 -6.99
N GLY A 96 12.60 20.41 -7.57
CA GLY A 96 12.79 18.99 -7.82
C GLY A 96 13.21 18.18 -6.60
N ILE A 97 14.33 18.47 -5.97
CA ILE A 97 14.82 17.62 -4.86
C ILE A 97 13.86 17.67 -3.69
N ILE A 98 13.45 18.86 -3.25
CA ILE A 98 12.52 19.01 -2.12
C ILE A 98 11.14 18.47 -2.48
N GLY A 99 10.62 18.77 -3.67
CA GLY A 99 9.31 18.29 -4.11
C GLY A 99 9.27 16.77 -4.26
N VAL A 100 10.28 16.16 -4.89
CA VAL A 100 10.41 14.70 -5.04
C VAL A 100 10.59 14.03 -3.67
N MET A 101 11.41 14.60 -2.79
CA MET A 101 11.60 14.09 -1.43
C MET A 101 10.30 14.12 -0.61
N ILE A 102 9.54 15.22 -0.68
CA ILE A 102 8.23 15.31 -0.01
C ILE A 102 7.26 14.28 -0.58
N GLN A 103 7.18 14.10 -1.89
CA GLN A 103 6.32 13.09 -2.50
C GLN A 103 6.78 11.66 -2.18
N GLY A 104 8.09 11.41 -2.17
CA GLY A 104 8.67 10.14 -1.78
C GLY A 104 8.30 9.76 -0.34
N PHE A 105 8.46 10.67 0.61
CA PHE A 105 8.08 10.44 2.00
C PHE A 105 6.58 10.22 2.19
N LYS A 106 5.76 11.02 1.48
CA LYS A 106 4.30 10.81 1.47
C LYS A 106 3.94 9.41 1.01
N ARG A 107 4.49 8.99 -0.12
CA ARG A 107 4.14 7.66 -0.69
C ARG A 107 4.71 6.53 0.13
N ALA A 108 5.92 6.64 0.68
CA ALA A 108 6.49 5.65 1.58
C ALA A 108 5.62 5.46 2.83
N ALA A 109 5.20 6.56 3.49
CA ALA A 109 4.30 6.48 4.64
C ALA A 109 2.97 5.77 4.33
N PHE A 110 2.46 5.91 3.10
CA PHE A 110 1.25 5.22 2.64
C PHE A 110 1.49 3.74 2.30
N SER A 111 2.67 3.40 1.78
CA SER A 111 2.98 2.08 1.25
C SER A 111 3.35 1.11 2.36
N ASN A 112 4.40 1.42 3.11
CA ASN A 112 4.94 0.54 4.14
C ASN A 112 4.44 0.82 5.55
N GLU A 113 3.63 1.87 5.72
CA GLU A 113 3.01 2.27 7.00
C GLU A 113 4.01 2.51 8.16
N ALA A 114 5.32 2.54 7.89
CA ALA A 114 6.33 2.73 8.91
C ALA A 114 6.23 4.12 9.55
N GLY A 115 6.17 4.16 10.86
CA GLY A 115 6.10 5.41 11.62
C GLY A 115 4.71 6.02 11.78
N ILE A 116 3.66 5.48 11.15
CA ILE A 116 2.29 6.00 11.29
C ILE A 116 1.50 5.37 12.44
N GLY A 117 1.97 4.25 13.00
CA GLY A 117 1.38 3.59 14.16
C GLY A 117 0.45 2.41 13.84
N SER A 118 0.07 2.19 12.59
CA SER A 118 -0.76 1.05 12.19
C SER A 118 -0.01 -0.28 12.31
N ALA A 119 1.29 -0.31 12.00
CA ALA A 119 2.13 -1.49 12.10
C ALA A 119 2.10 -2.12 13.52
N SER A 120 2.13 -1.29 14.57
CA SER A 120 2.06 -1.80 15.95
C SER A 120 0.73 -2.50 16.25
N ILE A 121 -0.39 -2.03 15.66
CA ILE A 121 -1.71 -2.67 15.82
C ILE A 121 -1.75 -4.00 15.06
N ALA A 122 -1.14 -4.07 13.86
CA ALA A 122 -1.06 -5.29 13.07
C ALA A 122 -0.23 -6.37 13.78
N HIS A 123 1.00 -6.02 14.12
CA HIS A 123 1.98 -6.95 14.69
C HIS A 123 1.62 -7.38 16.13
N SER A 124 0.88 -6.54 16.90
CA SER A 124 0.36 -6.94 18.22
C SER A 124 -0.64 -8.09 18.17
N ALA A 125 -1.21 -8.39 16.99
CA ALA A 125 -2.08 -9.55 16.81
C ALA A 125 -1.32 -10.87 16.59
N ALA A 126 0.00 -10.81 16.37
CA ALA A 126 0.83 -12.00 16.21
C ALA A 126 0.88 -12.82 17.50
N LYS A 127 0.81 -14.13 17.34
CA LYS A 127 0.89 -15.06 18.46
C LYS A 127 2.35 -15.45 18.71
N THR A 128 3.04 -14.69 19.53
CA THR A 128 4.44 -14.95 19.91
C THR A 128 4.64 -14.81 21.42
N GLU A 129 5.59 -15.56 21.96
CA GLU A 129 6.05 -15.42 23.34
C GLU A 129 7.19 -14.39 23.44
N GLU A 130 7.81 -14.04 22.31
CA GLU A 130 8.94 -13.12 22.21
C GLU A 130 8.59 -11.90 21.33
N PRO A 131 8.09 -10.79 21.89
CA PRO A 131 7.69 -9.60 21.12
C PRO A 131 8.80 -9.05 20.22
N ILE A 132 10.07 -9.14 20.67
CA ILE A 132 11.23 -8.70 19.91
C ILE A 132 11.39 -9.49 18.59
N SER A 133 11.05 -10.78 18.59
CA SER A 133 11.12 -11.59 17.36
C SER A 133 10.16 -11.08 16.30
N GLU A 134 8.94 -10.69 16.69
CA GLU A 134 7.97 -10.08 15.80
C GLU A 134 8.43 -8.71 15.31
N GLY A 135 8.99 -7.88 16.20
CA GLY A 135 9.58 -6.60 15.82
C GLY A 135 10.72 -6.74 14.80
N MET A 136 11.51 -7.80 14.88
CA MET A 136 12.57 -8.09 13.88
C MET A 136 11.99 -8.53 12.54
N VAL A 137 10.91 -9.31 12.53
CA VAL A 137 10.21 -9.71 11.30
C VAL A 137 9.58 -8.50 10.64
N SER A 138 8.98 -7.60 11.39
CA SER A 138 8.35 -6.38 10.86
C SER A 138 9.32 -5.45 10.12
N LEU A 139 10.63 -5.52 10.39
CA LEU A 139 11.64 -4.75 9.64
C LEU A 139 11.76 -5.17 8.17
N LEU A 140 11.32 -6.39 7.82
CA LEU A 140 11.32 -6.86 6.43
C LEU A 140 10.26 -6.18 5.58
N GLU A 141 9.16 -5.73 6.19
CA GLU A 141 8.04 -5.14 5.48
C GLU A 141 8.43 -3.87 4.70
N PRO A 142 9.02 -2.82 5.31
CA PRO A 142 9.47 -1.64 4.58
C PRO A 142 10.54 -1.95 3.54
N PHE A 143 11.40 -2.93 3.80
CA PHE A 143 12.43 -3.35 2.84
C PHE A 143 11.82 -3.99 1.60
N ILE A 144 10.94 -4.98 1.78
CA ILE A 144 10.30 -5.69 0.66
C ILE A 144 9.42 -4.72 -0.12
N ASP A 145 8.59 -3.93 0.55
CA ASP A 145 7.70 -2.98 -0.10
C ASP A 145 8.47 -1.91 -0.86
N THR A 146 9.34 -1.17 -0.18
CA THR A 146 9.94 0.04 -0.76
C THR A 146 11.16 -0.28 -1.60
N VAL A 147 12.10 -1.09 -1.09
CA VAL A 147 13.35 -1.36 -1.81
C VAL A 147 13.15 -2.34 -2.96
N VAL A 148 12.28 -3.35 -2.80
CA VAL A 148 12.08 -4.36 -3.85
C VAL A 148 10.92 -3.96 -4.76
N ILE A 149 9.70 -3.93 -4.24
CA ILE A 149 8.48 -3.79 -5.07
C ILE A 149 8.37 -2.41 -5.72
N CYS A 150 8.58 -1.32 -4.94
CA CYS A 150 8.50 0.04 -5.49
C CYS A 150 9.62 0.31 -6.50
N THR A 151 10.84 -0.22 -6.28
CA THR A 151 11.95 -0.09 -7.25
C THR A 151 11.63 -0.83 -8.55
N MET A 152 11.09 -2.06 -8.47
CA MET A 152 10.68 -2.80 -9.67
C MET A 152 9.62 -2.03 -10.45
N THR A 153 8.61 -1.50 -9.78
CA THR A 153 7.55 -0.68 -10.41
C THR A 153 8.11 0.57 -11.07
N ALA A 154 9.00 1.29 -10.37
CA ALA A 154 9.65 2.49 -10.90
C ALA A 154 10.46 2.19 -12.16
N LEU A 155 11.24 1.09 -12.16
CA LEU A 155 12.00 0.67 -13.34
C LEU A 155 11.10 0.32 -14.51
N VAL A 156 10.00 -0.39 -14.29
CA VAL A 156 9.02 -0.71 -15.34
C VAL A 156 8.46 0.59 -15.96
N ILE A 157 8.07 1.56 -15.14
CA ILE A 157 7.52 2.84 -15.61
C ILE A 157 8.57 3.62 -16.41
N VAL A 158 9.81 3.72 -15.92
CA VAL A 158 10.88 4.48 -16.58
C VAL A 158 11.30 3.82 -17.89
N ILE A 159 11.48 2.50 -17.91
CA ILE A 159 11.84 1.72 -19.11
C ILE A 159 10.76 1.84 -20.19
N SER A 160 9.50 1.88 -19.80
CA SER A 160 8.37 2.02 -20.73
C SER A 160 8.22 3.44 -21.31
N GLY A 161 9.16 4.35 -21.02
CA GLY A 161 9.16 5.72 -21.56
C GLY A 161 8.18 6.69 -20.88
N TYR A 162 7.54 6.28 -19.80
CA TYR A 162 6.69 7.18 -18.98
C TYR A 162 7.50 7.98 -17.95
N GLY A 163 8.83 7.75 -17.88
CA GLY A 163 9.79 8.53 -17.12
C GLY A 163 10.88 9.12 -18.02
N GLY A 164 11.63 10.12 -17.59
CA GLY A 164 12.68 10.76 -18.39
C GLY A 164 12.16 11.59 -19.55
N ASP A 165 12.71 11.42 -20.75
CA ASP A 165 12.29 12.16 -21.95
C ASP A 165 10.86 11.82 -22.41
N GLY A 166 10.32 10.66 -21.99
CA GLY A 166 8.90 10.29 -22.14
C GLY A 166 7.97 11.01 -21.16
N ALA A 167 8.52 11.81 -20.25
CA ALA A 167 7.75 12.65 -19.32
C ALA A 167 6.79 13.63 -20.03
N ALA A 168 7.02 13.96 -21.31
CA ALA A 168 6.10 14.75 -22.10
C ALA A 168 4.71 14.07 -22.21
N LEU A 169 4.66 12.76 -22.40
CA LEU A 169 3.40 12.01 -22.39
C LEU A 169 2.82 11.94 -20.97
N ALA A 170 3.65 11.72 -19.96
CA ALA A 170 3.25 11.77 -18.56
C ALA A 170 2.74 13.16 -18.16
N HIS A 171 3.37 14.24 -18.65
CA HIS A 171 2.92 15.62 -18.45
C HIS A 171 1.63 15.93 -19.22
N SER A 172 1.50 15.54 -20.48
CA SER A 172 0.28 15.76 -21.26
C SER A 172 -0.93 15.04 -20.65
N LEU A 173 -0.71 13.88 -20.08
CA LEU A 173 -1.70 13.12 -19.33
C LEU A 173 -1.93 13.71 -17.92
N ALA A 174 -0.93 14.35 -17.27
CA ALA A 174 -1.06 15.04 -15.98
C ALA A 174 -1.76 16.40 -16.12
N ASP A 175 -1.49 17.14 -17.19
CA ASP A 175 -2.12 18.42 -17.49
C ASP A 175 -3.61 18.29 -17.83
N SER A 176 -4.04 17.12 -18.33
CA SER A 176 -5.46 16.80 -18.48
C SER A 176 -6.18 16.63 -17.13
N GLY A 177 -5.44 16.69 -15.99
CA GLY A 177 -5.98 16.51 -14.65
C GLY A 177 -6.40 15.09 -14.33
N GLU A 178 -6.11 14.14 -15.22
CA GLU A 178 -6.66 12.79 -15.20
C GLU A 178 -5.64 11.66 -15.00
N LEU A 179 -4.34 11.94 -14.95
CA LEU A 179 -3.36 10.88 -14.69
C LEU A 179 -3.44 10.37 -13.27
N LYS A 180 -3.95 9.25 -13.27
CA LYS A 180 -4.20 8.42 -12.10
C LYS A 180 -3.04 7.43 -12.04
N ALA A 181 -2.33 7.40 -10.94
CA ALA A 181 -1.10 6.62 -10.76
C ALA A 181 -1.22 5.16 -11.25
N ILE A 182 -2.38 4.56 -11.09
CA ILE A 182 -2.65 3.18 -11.49
C ILE A 182 -2.74 3.03 -13.03
N GLU A 183 -3.28 4.01 -13.73
CA GLU A 183 -3.41 4.00 -15.19
C GLU A 183 -2.03 4.11 -15.86
N LEU A 184 -1.13 4.90 -15.28
CA LEU A 184 0.26 4.99 -15.71
C LEU A 184 0.98 3.65 -15.60
N THR A 185 0.83 2.99 -14.46
CA THR A 185 1.39 1.64 -14.25
C THR A 185 0.80 0.64 -15.24
N SER A 186 -0.52 0.69 -15.45
CA SER A 186 -1.21 -0.17 -16.42
C SER A 186 -0.67 0.03 -17.84
N ALA A 187 -0.50 1.27 -18.27
CA ALA A 187 0.04 1.62 -19.58
C ALA A 187 1.50 1.15 -19.74
N ALA A 188 2.32 1.33 -18.71
CA ALA A 188 3.71 0.89 -18.72
C ALA A 188 3.85 -0.62 -18.92
N PHE A 189 3.10 -1.42 -18.19
CA PHE A 189 3.12 -2.88 -18.34
C PHE A 189 2.52 -3.34 -19.68
N SER A 190 1.49 -2.68 -20.18
CA SER A 190 0.80 -3.06 -21.42
C SER A 190 1.68 -2.94 -22.66
N GLN A 191 2.74 -2.14 -22.63
CA GLN A 191 3.71 -2.06 -23.73
C GLN A 191 4.46 -3.36 -23.96
N THR A 192 4.71 -4.14 -22.91
CA THR A 192 5.39 -5.43 -23.03
C THR A 192 4.40 -6.59 -22.99
N ILE A 193 3.34 -6.49 -22.18
CA ILE A 193 2.34 -7.54 -21.94
C ILE A 193 0.96 -6.93 -22.25
N SER A 194 0.49 -7.07 -23.49
CA SER A 194 -0.73 -6.39 -23.99
C SER A 194 -2.02 -6.72 -23.20
N TRP A 195 -2.12 -7.91 -22.62
CA TRP A 195 -3.27 -8.35 -21.80
C TRP A 195 -3.14 -8.00 -20.31
N PHE A 196 -1.99 -7.44 -19.90
CA PHE A 196 -1.72 -7.15 -18.49
C PHE A 196 -2.71 -6.18 -17.81
N PRO A 197 -3.31 -5.18 -18.49
CA PRO A 197 -4.31 -4.31 -17.87
C PRO A 197 -5.45 -5.05 -17.18
N ILE A 198 -5.87 -6.21 -17.71
CA ILE A 198 -6.92 -7.05 -17.10
C ILE A 198 -6.40 -7.68 -15.82
N VAL A 199 -5.19 -8.27 -15.85
CA VAL A 199 -4.54 -8.88 -14.68
C VAL A 199 -4.25 -7.84 -13.61
N LEU A 200 -3.75 -6.67 -14.01
CA LEU A 200 -3.53 -5.57 -13.09
C LEU A 200 -4.84 -5.13 -12.42
N SER A 201 -5.94 -5.08 -13.15
CA SER A 201 -7.24 -4.72 -12.59
C SER A 201 -7.69 -5.68 -11.51
N VAL A 202 -7.55 -6.98 -11.74
CA VAL A 202 -7.83 -8.01 -10.73
C VAL A 202 -6.90 -7.85 -9.54
N SER A 203 -5.60 -7.68 -9.77
CA SER A 203 -4.63 -7.49 -8.70
C SER A 203 -4.92 -6.25 -7.86
N VAL A 204 -5.26 -5.13 -8.49
CA VAL A 204 -5.60 -3.87 -7.78
C VAL A 204 -6.87 -4.01 -6.94
N ILE A 205 -7.87 -4.73 -7.43
CA ILE A 205 -9.09 -5.01 -6.65
C ILE A 205 -8.75 -5.87 -5.43
N LEU A 206 -7.89 -6.88 -5.58
CA LEU A 206 -7.42 -7.72 -4.49
C LEU A 206 -6.56 -6.95 -3.48
N PHE A 207 -5.66 -6.05 -3.97
CA PHE A 207 -4.91 -5.13 -3.13
C PHE A 207 -5.84 -4.20 -2.34
N ALA A 208 -6.84 -3.62 -2.99
CA ALA A 208 -7.81 -2.77 -2.32
C ALA A 208 -8.60 -3.54 -1.25
N LEU A 209 -9.01 -4.77 -1.56
CA LEU A 209 -9.70 -5.64 -0.63
C LEU A 209 -8.83 -5.95 0.60
N SER A 210 -7.61 -6.43 0.40
CA SER A 210 -6.71 -6.79 1.50
C SER A 210 -6.41 -5.60 2.41
N THR A 211 -6.13 -4.44 1.83
CA THR A 211 -5.87 -3.21 2.59
C THR A 211 -7.11 -2.73 3.35
N MET A 212 -8.30 -2.76 2.74
CA MET A 212 -9.54 -2.42 3.44
C MET A 212 -9.79 -3.37 4.63
N LEU A 213 -9.50 -4.66 4.48
CA LEU A 213 -9.64 -5.63 5.56
C LEU A 213 -8.68 -5.33 6.72
N SER A 214 -7.41 -5.04 6.44
CA SER A 214 -6.41 -4.69 7.46
C SER A 214 -6.77 -3.39 8.17
N TRP A 215 -7.07 -2.34 7.42
CA TRP A 215 -7.45 -1.03 7.98
C TRP A 215 -8.77 -1.07 8.75
N SER A 216 -9.71 -1.96 8.38
CA SER A 216 -10.92 -2.15 9.19
C SER A 216 -10.59 -2.68 10.59
N TYR A 217 -9.58 -3.54 10.71
CA TYR A 217 -9.13 -4.03 12.00
C TYR A 217 -8.43 -2.94 12.82
N TYR A 218 -7.52 -2.16 12.19
CA TYR A 218 -6.82 -1.08 12.89
C TYR A 218 -7.80 -0.04 13.45
N GLY A 219 -8.73 0.39 12.63
CA GLY A 219 -9.72 1.36 13.05
C GLY A 219 -10.70 0.80 14.08
N LEU A 220 -11.10 -0.48 13.99
CA LEU A 220 -11.92 -1.14 15.00
C LEU A 220 -11.21 -1.16 16.36
N LYS A 221 -9.92 -1.48 16.40
CA LYS A 221 -9.14 -1.48 17.63
C LYS A 221 -9.06 -0.09 18.26
N SER A 222 -8.80 0.93 17.43
CA SER A 222 -8.80 2.32 17.89
C SER A 222 -10.18 2.77 18.37
N TRP A 223 -11.25 2.38 17.67
CA TRP A 223 -12.62 2.71 18.03
C TRP A 223 -13.04 2.10 19.36
N THR A 224 -12.77 0.79 19.54
CA THR A 224 -13.11 0.09 20.79
C THR A 224 -12.24 0.56 21.97
N TYR A 225 -11.04 1.02 21.73
CA TYR A 225 -10.21 1.66 22.75
C TYR A 225 -10.85 2.95 23.29
N ILE A 226 -11.47 3.76 22.41
CA ILE A 226 -12.08 5.04 22.79
C ILE A 226 -13.48 4.84 23.38
N PHE A 227 -14.31 3.99 22.75
CA PHE A 227 -15.74 3.85 23.06
C PHE A 227 -16.08 2.60 23.89
N GLY A 228 -15.07 1.81 24.25
CA GLY A 228 -15.21 0.57 25.00
C GLY A 228 -15.51 -0.67 24.14
N GLU A 229 -15.21 -1.84 24.69
CA GLU A 229 -15.41 -3.15 24.05
C GLU A 229 -16.87 -3.62 24.22
N SER A 230 -17.80 -3.03 23.47
CA SER A 230 -19.20 -3.44 23.46
C SER A 230 -19.62 -3.92 22.07
N LYS A 231 -20.64 -4.79 22.01
CA LYS A 231 -21.22 -5.21 20.72
C LYS A 231 -21.75 -4.03 19.90
N VAL A 232 -22.25 -3.01 20.56
CA VAL A 232 -22.75 -1.79 19.91
C VAL A 232 -21.59 -1.02 19.26
N ALA A 233 -20.48 -0.82 19.98
CA ALA A 233 -19.29 -0.18 19.44
C ALA A 233 -18.71 -0.96 18.26
N ASP A 234 -18.63 -2.28 18.34
CA ASP A 234 -18.15 -3.15 17.25
C ASP A 234 -19.02 -3.03 16.00
N ILE A 235 -20.34 -3.17 16.15
CA ILE A 235 -21.26 -3.11 15.00
C ILE A 235 -21.32 -1.69 14.41
N SER A 236 -21.39 -0.66 15.24
CA SER A 236 -21.46 0.74 14.77
C SER A 236 -20.23 1.09 13.93
N TYR A 237 -19.03 0.68 14.36
CA TYR A 237 -17.81 0.88 13.57
C TYR A 237 -17.87 0.15 12.22
N LYS A 238 -18.24 -1.14 12.20
CA LYS A 238 -18.32 -1.94 10.98
C LYS A 238 -19.31 -1.36 9.96
N VAL A 239 -20.46 -0.91 10.42
CA VAL A 239 -21.47 -0.25 9.57
C VAL A 239 -20.90 1.06 9.02
N LEU A 240 -20.30 1.89 9.87
CA LEU A 240 -19.68 3.15 9.47
C LEU A 240 -18.57 2.91 8.44
N PHE A 241 -17.70 1.92 8.67
CA PHE A 241 -16.63 1.54 7.74
C PHE A 241 -17.19 1.13 6.36
N CYS A 242 -18.20 0.27 6.32
CA CYS A 242 -18.85 -0.14 5.07
C CYS A 242 -19.51 1.04 4.35
N ALA A 243 -20.12 1.98 5.07
CA ALA A 243 -20.67 3.20 4.49
C ALA A 243 -19.57 4.05 3.82
N PHE A 244 -18.41 4.20 4.47
CA PHE A 244 -17.27 4.91 3.90
C PHE A 244 -16.63 4.18 2.71
N VAL A 245 -16.72 2.87 2.61
CA VAL A 245 -16.32 2.13 1.40
C VAL A 245 -17.20 2.54 0.21
N ILE A 246 -18.52 2.62 0.40
CA ILE A 246 -19.46 3.05 -0.66
C ILE A 246 -19.18 4.50 -1.06
N ILE A 247 -19.11 5.41 -0.09
CA ILE A 247 -18.85 6.83 -0.31
C ILE A 247 -17.50 7.02 -1.03
N GLY A 248 -16.46 6.33 -0.57
CA GLY A 248 -15.10 6.41 -1.12
C GLY A 248 -14.98 5.98 -2.58
N SER A 249 -15.88 5.09 -3.07
CA SER A 249 -15.91 4.70 -4.48
C SER A 249 -16.41 5.81 -5.40
N ALA A 250 -17.23 6.72 -4.89
CA ALA A 250 -17.90 7.76 -5.67
C ALA A 250 -17.21 9.14 -5.60
N ILE A 251 -16.38 9.39 -4.58
CA ILE A 251 -15.70 10.67 -4.38
C ILE A 251 -14.50 10.83 -5.34
N SER A 252 -14.10 12.08 -5.62
CA SER A 252 -12.94 12.38 -6.46
C SER A 252 -11.63 11.86 -5.81
N ALA A 253 -10.70 11.34 -6.63
CA ALA A 253 -9.41 10.89 -6.15
C ALA A 253 -8.63 11.99 -5.41
N LYS A 254 -8.68 13.24 -5.89
CA LYS A 254 -7.99 14.38 -5.29
C LYS A 254 -8.44 14.60 -3.85
N SER A 255 -9.74 14.56 -3.59
CA SER A 255 -10.30 14.72 -2.24
C SER A 255 -9.92 13.55 -1.33
N VAL A 256 -9.98 12.32 -1.84
CA VAL A 256 -9.61 11.12 -1.08
C VAL A 256 -8.13 11.13 -0.70
N PHE A 257 -7.24 11.45 -1.64
CA PHE A 257 -5.80 11.54 -1.35
C PHE A 257 -5.47 12.67 -0.39
N GLY A 258 -6.05 13.87 -0.60
CA GLY A 258 -5.78 15.01 0.28
C GLY A 258 -6.21 14.76 1.72
N PHE A 259 -7.38 14.16 1.92
CA PHE A 259 -7.86 13.79 3.25
C PHE A 259 -7.02 12.65 3.85
N GLY A 260 -6.71 11.61 3.06
CA GLY A 260 -5.90 10.48 3.50
C GLY A 260 -4.50 10.90 3.92
N ASP A 261 -3.82 11.72 3.12
CA ASP A 261 -2.49 12.26 3.46
C ASP A 261 -2.54 13.02 4.80
N ALA A 262 -3.54 13.89 4.99
CA ALA A 262 -3.69 14.66 6.23
C ALA A 262 -3.89 13.75 7.46
N MET A 263 -4.73 12.72 7.35
CA MET A 263 -5.00 11.79 8.46
C MET A 263 -3.78 10.92 8.79
N ILE A 264 -3.08 10.40 7.78
CA ILE A 264 -1.86 9.59 7.99
C ILE A 264 -0.77 10.42 8.68
N PHE A 265 -0.55 11.66 8.25
CA PHE A 265 0.44 12.51 8.92
C PHE A 265 0.01 12.92 10.33
N ALA A 266 -1.29 13.12 10.57
CA ALA A 266 -1.80 13.34 11.92
C ALA A 266 -1.52 12.15 12.85
N MET A 267 -1.59 10.91 12.34
CA MET A 267 -1.26 9.71 13.10
C MET A 267 0.25 9.57 13.37
N CYS A 268 1.11 10.04 12.48
CA CYS A 268 2.57 9.99 12.67
C CYS A 268 3.02 10.74 13.94
N PHE A 269 2.43 11.87 14.25
CA PHE A 269 2.85 12.72 15.36
C PHE A 269 2.83 12.00 16.71
N PRO A 270 1.70 11.49 17.19
CA PRO A 270 1.66 10.78 18.46
C PRO A 270 2.46 9.48 18.43
N ASN A 271 2.50 8.78 17.30
CA ASN A 271 3.26 7.54 17.19
C ASN A 271 4.77 7.78 17.31
N VAL A 272 5.32 8.76 16.59
CA VAL A 272 6.76 9.08 16.67
C VAL A 272 7.15 9.50 18.08
N LEU A 273 6.31 10.29 18.77
CA LEU A 273 6.53 10.64 20.17
C LEU A 273 6.56 9.37 21.05
N GLY A 274 5.60 8.47 20.86
CA GLY A 274 5.57 7.19 21.57
C GLY A 274 6.81 6.33 21.32
N LEU A 275 7.29 6.27 20.07
CA LEU A 275 8.51 5.55 19.72
C LEU A 275 9.74 6.09 20.44
N TYR A 276 9.89 7.42 20.55
CA TYR A 276 11.02 8.02 21.30
C TYR A 276 10.94 7.71 22.80
N LEU A 277 9.73 7.72 23.38
CA LEU A 277 9.54 7.40 24.79
C LEU A 277 9.83 5.92 25.11
N LEU A 278 9.46 5.01 24.21
CA LEU A 278 9.64 3.56 24.37
C LEU A 278 11.01 3.05 23.91
N ALA A 279 11.77 3.83 23.16
CA ALA A 279 13.05 3.41 22.59
C ALA A 279 14.06 2.83 23.62
N PRO A 280 14.18 3.37 24.86
CA PRO A 280 15.07 2.79 25.86
C PRO A 280 14.64 1.39 26.31
N GLU A 281 13.33 1.15 26.46
CA GLU A 281 12.74 -0.15 26.82
C GLU A 281 13.00 -1.18 25.72
N VAL A 282 12.61 -0.85 24.48
CA VAL A 282 12.85 -1.71 23.31
C VAL A 282 14.33 -2.06 23.15
N LYS A 283 15.24 -1.10 23.40
CA LYS A 283 16.69 -1.35 23.37
C LYS A 283 17.15 -2.32 24.44
N SER A 284 16.57 -2.24 25.63
CA SER A 284 16.83 -3.17 26.73
C SER A 284 16.38 -4.58 26.38
N ASP A 285 15.15 -4.71 25.94
CA ASP A 285 14.52 -5.99 25.57
C ASP A 285 15.25 -6.68 24.41
N LEU A 286 15.65 -5.88 23.40
CA LEU A 286 16.46 -6.39 22.30
C LEU A 286 17.81 -6.95 22.76
N LYS A 287 18.48 -6.28 23.69
CA LYS A 287 19.76 -6.77 24.24
C LYS A 287 19.58 -8.07 25.01
N ASP A 288 18.54 -8.17 25.82
CA ASP A 288 18.23 -9.37 26.56
C ASP A 288 17.86 -10.53 25.62
N TYR A 289 16.97 -10.30 24.65
CA TYR A 289 16.62 -11.26 23.62
C TYR A 289 17.85 -11.81 22.89
N LEU A 290 18.73 -10.92 22.39
CA LEU A 290 19.96 -11.32 21.69
C LEU A 290 20.91 -12.12 22.60
N LYS A 291 20.96 -11.81 23.90
CA LYS A 291 21.76 -12.58 24.88
C LYS A 291 21.20 -13.99 25.03
N ARG A 292 19.88 -14.15 25.19
CA ARG A 292 19.20 -15.46 25.31
C ARG A 292 19.30 -16.30 24.03
N VAL A 293 19.23 -15.67 22.86
CA VAL A 293 19.50 -16.35 21.57
C VAL A 293 20.94 -16.87 21.51
N LYS A 294 21.93 -16.07 21.93
CA LYS A 294 23.36 -16.48 21.94
C LYS A 294 23.67 -17.57 22.97
N SER A 295 23.00 -17.58 24.11
CA SER A 295 23.17 -18.61 25.13
C SER A 295 22.47 -19.95 24.79
N GLY A 296 21.64 -19.99 23.75
CA GLY A 296 20.87 -21.13 23.36
C GLY A 296 19.61 -21.38 24.22
N GLU A 297 19.27 -20.46 25.11
CA GLU A 297 18.03 -20.49 25.88
C GLU A 297 16.79 -20.40 25.00
N ILE A 298 16.83 -19.53 23.98
CA ILE A 298 15.81 -19.47 22.94
C ILE A 298 16.19 -20.48 21.85
N VAL A 299 15.38 -21.54 21.74
CA VAL A 299 15.60 -22.61 20.77
C VAL A 299 15.41 -22.07 19.34
N GLN A 300 16.47 -22.08 18.56
CA GLN A 300 16.36 -21.82 17.13
C GLN A 300 15.73 -23.05 16.45
N TYR A 301 14.52 -22.89 15.92
CA TYR A 301 13.93 -23.92 15.07
C TYR A 301 14.75 -24.01 13.76
N LYS A 302 15.71 -24.94 13.75
CA LYS A 302 16.30 -25.39 12.47
C LYS A 302 15.25 -26.22 11.76
N LYS A 303 14.77 -25.71 10.63
CA LYS A 303 14.01 -26.52 9.67
C LYS A 303 14.91 -27.57 9.06
#